data_531956179cb91e6560b50ca1ab243552
#
_entry.id   531956179cb91e6560b50ca1ab243552
#
_cell.length_a   1.000
_cell.length_b   1.000
_cell.length_c   1.000
_cell.angle_alpha   90.00
_cell.angle_beta   90.00
_cell.angle_gamma   90.00
#
_symmetry.space_group_name_H-M   'P 1'
#
loop_
_entity.id
_entity.type
_entity.pdbx_description
1 polymer ?
#
loop_
_entity_poly.entity_id
_entity_poly.type
_entity_poly.pdbx_seq_one_letter_code
_entity_poly.pdbx_strand_id
1 'polypeptide(L)'
;MVQLRTAISIDEAIKRVMTDSKTQPTETIDLNECANRFLAEDLIANEHVPAFDRALYDGYAIRFEDTMEATHTKPIVFEVIGEIGAGSIFCSTVNAFQAVRIMTGAEIPASC
;
A
#
# COMPACT_ATOMS: atom_id res chain seq x y z
N MET A 1 25.23 37.23 -35.49
CA MET A 1 25.81 37.62 -34.20
C MET A 1 25.36 36.62 -33.17
N VAL A 2 26.22 35.78 -32.62
CA VAL A 2 25.84 34.79 -31.59
C VAL A 2 25.73 35.53 -30.26
N GLN A 3 24.55 35.63 -29.67
CA GLN A 3 24.36 36.19 -28.33
C GLN A 3 25.09 35.30 -27.30
N LEU A 4 26.05 35.87 -26.59
CA LEU A 4 26.68 35.23 -25.43
C LEU A 4 25.61 34.96 -24.39
N ARG A 5 25.36 33.66 -24.13
CA ARG A 5 24.42 33.23 -23.09
C ARG A 5 25.12 33.32 -21.73
N THR A 6 24.55 34.07 -20.81
CA THR A 6 25.00 34.14 -19.42
C THR A 6 24.35 33.01 -18.63
N ALA A 7 25.14 32.29 -17.81
CA ALA A 7 24.60 31.27 -16.91
C ALA A 7 23.70 31.94 -15.85
N ILE A 8 22.59 31.31 -15.57
CA ILE A 8 21.65 31.74 -14.52
C ILE A 8 21.59 30.62 -13.42
N SER A 9 21.15 30.98 -12.22
CA SER A 9 20.92 30.00 -11.15
C SER A 9 19.76 29.08 -11.50
N ILE A 10 19.70 27.93 -10.85
CA ILE A 10 18.58 26.98 -11.00
C ILE A 10 17.26 27.63 -10.59
N ASP A 11 17.25 28.37 -9.48
CA ASP A 11 16.06 29.08 -8.99
C ASP A 11 15.53 30.08 -9.98
N GLU A 12 16.44 30.85 -10.62
CA GLU A 12 16.06 31.79 -11.65
C GLU A 12 15.54 31.08 -12.91
N ALA A 13 16.11 29.95 -13.27
CA ALA A 13 15.63 29.15 -14.40
C ALA A 13 14.22 28.61 -14.14
N ILE A 14 13.98 28.06 -12.95
CA ILE A 14 12.65 27.55 -12.51
C ILE A 14 11.65 28.71 -12.56
N LYS A 15 11.99 29.85 -11.98
CA LYS A 15 11.11 31.03 -11.95
C LYS A 15 10.70 31.48 -13.37
N ARG A 16 11.64 31.52 -14.31
CA ARG A 16 11.35 31.91 -15.71
C ARG A 16 10.42 30.88 -16.37
N VAL A 17 10.70 29.57 -16.22
CA VAL A 17 9.85 28.52 -16.77
C VAL A 17 8.43 28.62 -16.20
N MET A 18 8.29 28.77 -14.88
CA MET A 18 7.00 28.89 -14.23
C MET A 18 6.21 30.15 -14.62
N THR A 19 6.89 31.26 -14.92
CA THR A 19 6.25 32.50 -15.35
C THR A 19 5.59 32.33 -16.72
N ASP A 20 6.23 31.58 -17.60
CA ASP A 20 5.74 31.38 -18.98
C ASP A 20 4.83 30.14 -19.10
N SER A 21 4.80 29.28 -18.06
CA SER A 21 3.96 28.09 -18.03
C SER A 21 2.49 28.48 -17.81
N LYS A 22 1.60 27.90 -18.61
CA LYS A 22 0.15 28.09 -18.49
C LYS A 22 -0.52 26.71 -18.39
N THR A 23 -1.43 26.60 -17.45
CA THR A 23 -2.33 25.43 -17.39
C THR A 23 -3.20 25.44 -18.64
N GLN A 24 -3.21 24.33 -19.36
CA GLN A 24 -4.06 24.17 -20.54
C GLN A 24 -5.50 23.82 -20.11
N PRO A 25 -6.50 24.07 -20.97
CA PRO A 25 -7.86 23.61 -20.75
C PRO A 25 -7.92 22.10 -20.56
N THR A 26 -8.81 21.64 -19.70
CA THR A 26 -9.04 20.22 -19.47
C THR A 26 -10.01 19.64 -20.49
N GLU A 27 -9.87 18.37 -20.81
CA GLU A 27 -10.77 17.64 -21.68
C GLU A 27 -11.02 16.24 -21.12
N THR A 28 -12.15 15.65 -21.46
CA THR A 28 -12.47 14.26 -21.14
C THR A 28 -12.15 13.39 -22.35
N ILE A 29 -11.34 12.36 -22.15
CA ILE A 29 -10.91 11.43 -23.22
C ILE A 29 -11.19 9.99 -22.79
N ASP A 30 -11.17 9.06 -23.73
CA ASP A 30 -11.26 7.63 -23.45
C ASP A 30 -9.99 7.16 -22.69
N LEU A 31 -10.17 6.20 -21.77
CA LEU A 31 -9.09 5.64 -20.98
C LEU A 31 -7.97 5.05 -21.86
N ASN A 32 -8.31 4.48 -23.00
CA ASN A 32 -7.34 3.91 -23.94
C ASN A 32 -6.47 4.99 -24.63
N GLU A 33 -6.88 6.26 -24.58
CA GLU A 33 -6.16 7.40 -25.17
C GLU A 33 -5.38 8.21 -24.13
N CYS A 34 -5.41 7.82 -22.85
CA CYS A 34 -4.80 8.61 -21.76
C CYS A 34 -3.27 8.50 -21.69
N ALA A 35 -2.63 7.64 -22.46
CA ALA A 35 -1.18 7.49 -22.45
C ALA A 35 -0.49 8.81 -22.84
N ASN A 36 0.53 9.21 -22.05
CA ASN A 36 1.27 10.48 -22.20
C ASN A 36 0.42 11.75 -21.97
N ARG A 37 -0.70 11.64 -21.25
CA ARG A 37 -1.51 12.76 -20.82
C ARG A 37 -1.27 13.04 -19.33
N PHE A 38 -1.61 14.26 -18.92
CA PHE A 38 -1.56 14.66 -17.49
C PHE A 38 -2.96 14.70 -16.93
N LEU A 39 -3.12 14.16 -15.70
CA LEU A 39 -4.38 14.27 -14.98
C LEU A 39 -4.72 15.73 -14.71
N ALA A 40 -5.96 16.11 -14.94
CA ALA A 40 -6.48 17.44 -14.68
C ALA A 40 -6.97 17.60 -13.23
N GLU A 41 -7.23 16.49 -12.55
CA GLU A 41 -7.69 16.42 -11.16
C GLU A 41 -7.04 15.24 -10.44
N ASP A 42 -6.99 15.28 -9.12
CA ASP A 42 -6.44 14.21 -8.30
C ASP A 42 -7.30 12.95 -8.40
N LEU A 43 -6.64 11.80 -8.56
CA LEU A 43 -7.28 10.48 -8.49
C LEU A 43 -7.33 10.05 -7.03
N ILE A 44 -8.51 10.12 -6.44
CA ILE A 44 -8.73 9.75 -5.03
C ILE A 44 -9.39 8.37 -5.00
N ALA A 45 -8.77 7.42 -4.28
CA ALA A 45 -9.37 6.12 -4.03
C ALA A 45 -10.57 6.26 -3.08
N ASN A 46 -11.72 5.72 -3.48
CA ASN A 46 -12.93 5.73 -2.65
C ASN A 46 -12.96 4.57 -1.63
N GLU A 47 -12.05 3.61 -1.77
CA GLU A 47 -11.96 2.41 -0.94
C GLU A 47 -10.51 2.16 -0.53
N HIS A 48 -10.34 1.42 0.56
CA HIS A 48 -9.01 0.95 0.96
C HIS A 48 -8.44 -0.03 -0.08
N VAL A 49 -7.14 0.09 -0.38
CA VAL A 49 -6.44 -0.83 -1.30
C VAL A 49 -5.19 -1.38 -0.59
N PRO A 50 -5.24 -2.62 -0.13
CA PRO A 50 -6.31 -3.61 -0.20
C PRO A 50 -7.51 -3.28 0.71
N ALA A 51 -8.69 -3.88 0.41
CA ALA A 51 -9.93 -3.70 1.18
C ALA A 51 -9.96 -4.50 2.50
N PHE A 52 -8.88 -5.19 2.85
CA PHE A 52 -8.75 -6.04 4.03
C PHE A 52 -7.33 -5.98 4.60
N ASP A 53 -7.17 -6.36 5.85
CA ASP A 53 -5.87 -6.49 6.50
C ASP A 53 -5.11 -7.69 5.92
N ARG A 54 -3.98 -7.41 5.30
CA ARG A 54 -3.19 -8.36 4.53
C ARG A 54 -1.91 -8.76 5.25
N ALA A 55 -1.63 -10.06 5.29
CA ALA A 55 -0.34 -10.56 5.76
C ALA A 55 0.80 -10.08 4.86
N LEU A 56 1.79 -9.43 5.46
CA LEU A 56 2.98 -8.93 4.76
C LEU A 56 4.04 -10.02 4.56
N TYR A 57 4.00 -11.06 5.37
CA TYR A 57 4.98 -12.15 5.42
C TYR A 57 4.30 -13.49 5.59
N ASP A 58 4.99 -14.57 5.21
CA ASP A 58 4.61 -15.93 5.59
C ASP A 58 4.83 -16.12 7.09
N GLY A 59 3.88 -16.72 7.78
CA GLY A 59 3.95 -16.90 9.22
C GLY A 59 2.68 -17.49 9.82
N TYR A 60 2.28 -16.97 10.96
CA TYR A 60 1.09 -17.42 11.68
C TYR A 60 0.25 -16.22 12.11
N ALA A 61 -1.04 -16.25 11.81
CA ALA A 61 -2.02 -15.35 12.39
C ALA A 61 -2.41 -15.89 13.78
N ILE A 62 -2.26 -15.07 14.79
CA ILE A 62 -2.51 -15.37 16.21
C ILE A 62 -3.18 -14.20 16.88
N ARG A 63 -3.81 -14.39 18.00
CA ARG A 63 -4.36 -13.32 18.82
C ARG A 63 -3.22 -12.65 19.60
N PHE A 64 -3.16 -11.33 19.55
CA PHE A 64 -2.12 -10.55 20.22
C PHE A 64 -2.09 -10.80 21.74
N GLU A 65 -3.25 -10.90 22.38
CA GLU A 65 -3.39 -11.09 23.82
C GLU A 65 -2.70 -12.36 24.32
N ASP A 66 -2.69 -13.40 23.49
CA ASP A 66 -2.11 -14.69 23.84
C ASP A 66 -0.57 -14.66 23.88
N THR A 67 0.05 -13.57 23.37
CA THR A 67 1.50 -13.42 23.33
C THR A 67 2.08 -12.55 24.43
N MET A 68 1.26 -11.80 25.16
CA MET A 68 1.71 -10.75 26.08
C MET A 68 2.63 -11.25 27.20
N GLU A 69 2.50 -12.50 27.62
CA GLU A 69 3.37 -13.10 28.65
C GLU A 69 4.52 -13.93 28.07
N ALA A 70 4.66 -13.99 26.74
CA ALA A 70 5.72 -14.78 26.11
C ALA A 70 7.09 -14.17 26.38
N THR A 71 8.03 -15.01 26.80
CA THR A 71 9.44 -14.63 26.97
C THR A 71 10.33 -15.70 26.36
N HIS A 72 11.61 -15.39 26.17
CA HIS A 72 12.57 -16.38 25.67
C HIS A 72 12.71 -17.61 26.60
N THR A 73 12.47 -17.44 27.89
CA THR A 73 12.53 -18.52 28.90
C THR A 73 11.17 -19.15 29.20
N LYS A 74 10.07 -18.51 28.74
CA LYS A 74 8.70 -18.99 28.92
C LYS A 74 7.97 -18.90 27.57
N PRO A 75 8.25 -19.79 26.62
CA PRO A 75 7.56 -19.80 25.33
C PRO A 75 6.11 -20.20 25.50
N ILE A 76 5.25 -19.69 24.64
CA ILE A 76 3.84 -20.07 24.55
C ILE A 76 3.68 -20.99 23.34
N VAL A 77 2.91 -22.05 23.52
CA VAL A 77 2.61 -23.03 22.48
C VAL A 77 1.23 -22.75 21.91
N PHE A 78 1.12 -22.76 20.60
CA PHE A 78 -0.13 -22.57 19.87
C PHE A 78 -0.50 -23.84 19.11
N GLU A 79 -1.80 -24.14 19.07
CA GLU A 79 -2.36 -25.17 18.21
C GLU A 79 -2.59 -24.59 16.81
N VAL A 80 -1.97 -25.17 15.78
CA VAL A 80 -2.21 -24.75 14.39
C VAL A 80 -3.46 -25.42 13.85
N ILE A 81 -4.52 -24.63 13.66
CA ILE A 81 -5.86 -25.12 13.29
C ILE A 81 -6.16 -25.06 11.79
N GLY A 82 -5.26 -24.50 10.98
CA GLY A 82 -5.45 -24.40 9.54
C GLY A 82 -4.37 -23.62 8.84
N GLU A 83 -4.56 -23.40 7.53
CA GLU A 83 -3.67 -22.64 6.66
C GLU A 83 -4.48 -21.75 5.71
N ILE A 84 -3.99 -20.54 5.45
CA ILE A 84 -4.61 -19.55 4.56
C ILE A 84 -3.60 -19.14 3.48
N GLY A 85 -3.92 -19.40 2.23
CA GLY A 85 -3.20 -18.89 1.08
C GLY A 85 -3.78 -17.57 0.57
N ALA A 86 -3.02 -16.86 -0.26
CA ALA A 86 -3.52 -15.66 -0.95
C ALA A 86 -4.79 -16.00 -1.77
N GLY A 87 -5.80 -15.14 -1.67
CA GLY A 87 -7.09 -15.34 -2.31
C GLY A 87 -8.04 -16.30 -1.60
N SER A 88 -7.68 -16.78 -0.41
CA SER A 88 -8.54 -17.61 0.45
C SER A 88 -8.93 -16.88 1.72
N ILE A 89 -10.10 -17.18 2.26
CA ILE A 89 -10.62 -16.62 3.52
C ILE A 89 -10.73 -17.73 4.55
N PHE A 90 -10.31 -17.46 5.78
CA PHE A 90 -10.48 -18.37 6.91
C PHE A 90 -11.80 -18.08 7.60
N CYS A 91 -12.78 -18.98 7.43
CA CYS A 91 -14.16 -18.76 7.89
C CYS A 91 -14.39 -19.11 9.37
N SER A 92 -13.41 -19.74 10.05
CA SER A 92 -13.54 -20.11 11.46
C SER A 92 -12.92 -19.04 12.37
N THR A 93 -13.38 -18.98 13.63
CA THR A 93 -12.77 -18.10 14.63
C THR A 93 -11.48 -18.72 15.16
N VAL A 94 -10.44 -17.92 15.29
CA VAL A 94 -9.21 -18.29 15.98
C VAL A 94 -9.42 -18.02 17.47
N ASN A 95 -9.48 -19.09 18.27
CA ASN A 95 -9.66 -19.00 19.72
C ASN A 95 -8.32 -18.80 20.44
N ALA A 96 -8.38 -18.65 21.79
CA ALA A 96 -7.19 -18.50 22.61
C ALA A 96 -6.19 -19.67 22.40
N PHE A 97 -4.91 -19.32 22.24
CA PHE A 97 -3.79 -20.23 22.00
C PHE A 97 -3.92 -21.07 20.71
N GLN A 98 -4.73 -20.62 19.76
CA GLN A 98 -4.78 -21.16 18.41
C GLN A 98 -4.03 -20.25 17.43
N ALA A 99 -3.55 -20.86 16.35
CA ALA A 99 -2.87 -20.18 15.27
C ALA A 99 -3.35 -20.70 13.91
N VAL A 100 -3.33 -19.86 12.89
CA VAL A 100 -3.54 -20.27 11.51
C VAL A 100 -2.29 -19.93 10.73
N ARG A 101 -1.71 -20.90 10.03
CA ARG A 101 -0.61 -20.62 9.12
C ARG A 101 -1.10 -19.70 8.01
N ILE A 102 -0.37 -18.62 7.76
CA ILE A 102 -0.79 -17.61 6.79
C ILE A 102 0.34 -17.30 5.82
N MET A 103 -0.02 -17.18 4.55
CA MET A 103 0.92 -16.83 3.49
C MET A 103 0.83 -15.33 3.16
N THR A 104 1.92 -14.80 2.64
CA THR A 104 2.00 -13.43 2.15
C THR A 104 0.84 -13.12 1.20
N GLY A 105 0.18 -12.01 1.42
CA GLY A 105 -0.95 -11.55 0.61
C GLY A 105 -2.31 -12.10 1.03
N ALA A 106 -2.38 -13.06 1.96
CA ALA A 106 -3.64 -13.58 2.48
C ALA A 106 -4.30 -12.60 3.46
N GLU A 107 -5.63 -12.67 3.56
CA GLU A 107 -6.42 -11.90 4.50
C GLU A 107 -6.21 -12.43 5.93
N ILE A 108 -5.92 -11.51 6.86
CA ILE A 108 -5.76 -11.85 8.28
C ILE A 108 -7.14 -12.07 8.89
N PRO A 109 -7.38 -13.19 9.60
CA PRO A 109 -8.65 -13.42 10.26
C PRO A 109 -9.01 -12.30 11.23
N ALA A 110 -10.25 -11.84 11.23
CA ALA A 110 -10.72 -10.72 12.07
C ALA A 110 -10.57 -10.98 13.59
N SER A 111 -10.32 -12.23 13.99
CA SER A 111 -10.07 -12.64 15.39
C SER A 111 -8.60 -12.58 15.81
N CYS A 112 -7.70 -12.16 14.93
CA CYS A 112 -6.24 -12.08 15.18
C CYS A 112 -5.72 -10.66 15.33
#